data_1c04cd4d905e8318685794817481919c
#
_entry.id   1c04cd4d905e8318685794817481919c
#
_cell.length_a   1.000
_cell.length_b   1.000
_cell.length_c   1.000
_cell.angle_alpha   90.00
_cell.angle_beta   90.00
_cell.angle_gamma   90.00
#
_symmetry.space_group_name_H-M   'P 1'
#
loop_
_entity.id
_entity.type
_entity.pdbx_description
1 polymer ?
#
loop_
_entity_poly.entity_id
_entity_poly.type
_entity_poly.pdbx_seq_one_letter_code
_entity_poly.pdbx_strand_id
1 'polypeptide(L)'
;VQWSDADLFSPRVMLEHLYPVQKQLDEAIKEIKSAHPEWETLSIAEKAKTLAMVVDGFKVDESYNPRGIVISPASVWQYKVGDLRSLQVLLVRLLRTAGISAKYDTANGVILFKDEQQRAEILPFKEKTESEEVSADCQLLLSYKPEGYLKTPKYETNFSIGYVDDEGQLSTYGFDWQLPYDQVSGAKLLHNRNYLLTGTRLANGAVLMALRKQECGKVAPLLFDRDKTAIGVIGSLNAESLYHDLTSDSDKSLISSTGRGYYLLILGRAHHEPTDHILRDMQAIKGADGKLLLPTVVLINDPSAELKSLLPEAIWGEDKWDIEYDFVKSNELSGRLDKPVVIIADTFNRVVFISQGYTIGIGERVAQIVEELKSK
;
A
#
# COMPACT_ATOMS: atom_id res chain seq x y z
N VAL A 1 1.07 -11.43 26.37
CA VAL A 1 1.51 -11.64 25.00
C VAL A 1 2.50 -10.53 24.67
N GLN A 2 3.74 -10.86 24.32
CA GLN A 2 4.69 -9.89 23.77
C GLN A 2 4.29 -9.60 22.32
N TRP A 3 4.39 -8.35 21.90
CA TRP A 3 4.27 -8.02 20.49
C TRP A 3 5.46 -8.61 19.72
N SER A 4 5.22 -9.17 18.54
CA SER A 4 6.28 -9.59 17.62
C SER A 4 7.04 -8.37 17.06
N ASP A 5 8.22 -8.58 16.49
CA ASP A 5 8.95 -7.51 15.84
C ASP A 5 8.16 -6.91 14.67
N ALA A 6 7.39 -7.73 13.95
CA ALA A 6 6.48 -7.26 12.89
C ALA A 6 5.38 -6.33 13.42
N ASP A 7 4.88 -6.56 14.65
CA ASP A 7 3.89 -5.70 15.29
C ASP A 7 4.48 -4.38 15.80
N LEU A 8 5.79 -4.35 16.05
CA LEU A 8 6.46 -3.24 16.71
C LEU A 8 6.98 -2.18 15.75
N PHE A 9 7.28 -2.57 14.51
CA PHE A 9 7.90 -1.67 13.55
C PHE A 9 7.20 -1.68 12.21
N SER A 10 6.93 -0.47 11.68
CA SER A 10 6.60 -0.32 10.27
C SER A 10 7.84 -0.57 9.41
N PRO A 11 7.70 -0.89 8.11
CA PRO A 11 8.83 -1.04 7.19
C PRO A 11 9.81 0.14 7.21
N ARG A 12 9.32 1.35 7.50
CA ARG A 12 10.15 2.57 7.61
C ARG A 12 11.12 2.55 8.80
N VAL A 13 10.85 1.73 9.80
CA VAL A 13 11.65 1.61 11.03
C VAL A 13 12.56 0.38 10.98
N MET A 14 12.37 -0.54 10.04
CA MET A 14 13.16 -1.76 9.92
C MET A 14 14.66 -1.52 9.69
N LEU A 15 15.03 -0.37 9.13
CA LEU A 15 16.44 -0.01 8.95
C LEU A 15 17.21 0.06 10.27
N GLU A 16 16.53 0.28 11.38
CA GLU A 16 17.11 0.25 12.71
C GLU A 16 17.71 -1.10 13.07
N HIS A 17 17.09 -2.21 12.63
CA HIS A 17 17.58 -3.57 12.90
C HIS A 17 18.91 -3.87 12.21
N LEU A 18 19.30 -3.11 11.20
CA LEU A 18 20.58 -3.25 10.51
C LEU A 18 21.77 -2.75 11.33
N TYR A 19 21.53 -2.00 12.43
CA TYR A 19 22.57 -1.41 13.26
C TYR A 19 22.66 -2.11 14.62
N PRO A 20 23.86 -2.57 15.04
CA PRO A 20 24.07 -3.24 16.33
C PRO A 20 24.09 -2.20 17.46
N VAL A 21 22.95 -1.59 17.76
CA VAL A 21 22.82 -0.51 18.77
C VAL A 21 22.50 -1.03 20.18
N GLN A 22 22.26 -2.33 20.38
CA GLN A 22 21.77 -2.86 21.64
C GLN A 22 22.70 -2.57 22.81
N LYS A 23 24.01 -2.70 22.62
CA LYS A 23 24.99 -2.42 23.68
C LYS A 23 24.91 -0.97 24.19
N GLN A 24 24.79 -0.02 23.29
CA GLN A 24 24.65 1.40 23.62
C GLN A 24 23.33 1.69 24.35
N LEU A 25 22.25 0.99 23.98
CA LEU A 25 20.98 1.13 24.67
C LEU A 25 20.97 0.46 26.05
N ASP A 26 21.67 -0.67 26.21
CA ASP A 26 21.88 -1.29 27.53
C ASP A 26 22.66 -0.37 28.47
N GLU A 27 23.67 0.35 27.95
CA GLU A 27 24.41 1.36 28.68
C GLU A 27 23.52 2.57 29.03
N ALA A 28 22.68 3.02 28.09
CA ALA A 28 21.72 4.09 28.33
C ALA A 28 20.72 3.73 29.44
N ILE A 29 20.19 2.52 29.46
CA ILE A 29 19.30 2.06 30.54
C ILE A 29 20.04 2.01 31.89
N LYS A 30 21.32 1.59 31.93
CA LYS A 30 22.10 1.62 33.16
C LYS A 30 22.31 3.04 33.68
N GLU A 31 22.58 4.01 32.78
CA GLU A 31 22.70 5.43 33.11
C GLU A 31 21.39 5.95 33.72
N ILE A 32 20.24 5.66 33.07
CA ILE A 32 18.93 6.08 33.58
C ILE A 32 18.61 5.46 34.93
N LYS A 33 18.85 4.15 35.13
CA LYS A 33 18.68 3.48 36.41
C LYS A 33 19.54 4.07 37.53
N SER A 34 20.77 4.45 37.21
CA SER A 34 21.65 5.09 38.16
C SER A 34 21.19 6.48 38.59
N ALA A 35 20.53 7.21 37.68
CA ALA A 35 19.92 8.50 37.94
C ALA A 35 18.58 8.41 38.70
N HIS A 36 17.94 7.24 38.71
CA HIS A 36 16.64 6.96 39.34
C HIS A 36 16.77 5.77 40.33
N PRO A 37 17.26 5.96 41.55
CA PRO A 37 17.48 4.87 42.51
C PRO A 37 16.20 4.07 42.84
N GLU A 38 15.04 4.69 42.70
CA GLU A 38 13.71 4.09 42.88
C GLU A 38 13.30 3.15 41.75
N TRP A 39 14.05 3.05 40.64
CA TRP A 39 13.68 2.36 39.41
C TRP A 39 13.09 0.96 39.63
N GLU A 40 13.71 0.16 40.51
CA GLU A 40 13.29 -1.25 40.68
C GLU A 40 11.91 -1.36 41.41
N THR A 41 11.48 -0.30 42.10
CA THR A 41 10.20 -0.25 42.80
C THR A 41 9.07 0.38 41.98
N LEU A 42 9.42 1.02 40.85
CA LEU A 42 8.42 1.65 39.97
C LEU A 42 7.57 0.61 39.23
N SER A 43 6.31 0.92 39.05
CA SER A 43 5.39 0.21 38.15
C SER A 43 5.87 0.33 36.67
N ILE A 44 5.32 -0.52 35.80
CA ILE A 44 5.63 -0.45 34.36
C ILE A 44 5.24 0.93 33.80
N ALA A 45 4.08 1.46 34.18
CA ALA A 45 3.63 2.77 33.76
C ALA A 45 4.56 3.91 34.22
N GLU A 46 5.04 3.86 35.46
CA GLU A 46 6.01 4.85 35.97
C GLU A 46 7.35 4.74 35.29
N LYS A 47 7.86 3.53 35.06
CA LYS A 47 9.09 3.31 34.26
C LYS A 47 8.95 3.86 32.85
N ALA A 48 7.80 3.63 32.20
CA ALA A 48 7.55 4.13 30.84
C ALA A 48 7.52 5.67 30.83
N LYS A 49 6.87 6.31 31.78
CA LYS A 49 6.85 7.77 31.94
C LYS A 49 8.25 8.34 32.20
N THR A 50 9.04 7.70 33.05
CA THR A 50 10.42 8.12 33.34
C THR A 50 11.26 8.10 32.07
N LEU A 51 11.16 7.04 31.25
CA LEU A 51 11.87 6.98 29.97
C LEU A 51 11.41 8.07 29.01
N ALA A 52 10.09 8.32 28.95
CA ALA A 52 9.54 9.39 28.13
C ALA A 52 10.08 10.76 28.56
N MET A 53 10.07 11.06 29.87
CA MET A 53 10.61 12.33 30.41
C MET A 53 12.10 12.53 30.08
N VAL A 54 12.91 11.48 30.13
CA VAL A 54 14.33 11.56 29.75
C VAL A 54 14.49 11.95 28.28
N VAL A 55 13.74 11.31 27.37
CA VAL A 55 13.81 11.61 25.94
C VAL A 55 13.11 12.93 25.60
N ASP A 56 12.11 13.33 26.36
CA ASP A 56 11.47 14.66 26.25
C ASP A 56 12.46 15.81 26.47
N GLY A 57 13.50 15.61 27.27
CA GLY A 57 14.58 16.58 27.44
C GLY A 57 15.47 16.78 26.20
N PHE A 58 15.33 15.94 25.16
CA PHE A 58 16.17 16.03 23.98
C PHE A 58 15.64 17.08 22.99
N LYS A 59 16.57 17.67 22.21
CA LYS A 59 16.19 18.67 21.21
C LYS A 59 15.45 17.99 20.03
N VAL A 60 14.26 18.53 19.70
CA VAL A 60 13.59 18.22 18.43
C VAL A 60 14.11 19.17 17.36
N ASP A 61 14.59 18.63 16.26
CA ASP A 61 15.07 19.41 15.12
C ASP A 61 14.75 18.69 13.80
N GLU A 62 13.66 19.07 13.16
CA GLU A 62 13.20 18.47 11.91
C GLU A 62 14.19 18.72 10.75
N SER A 63 14.97 19.80 10.81
CA SER A 63 16.01 20.11 9.83
C SER A 63 17.20 19.14 9.89
N TYR A 64 17.35 18.43 10.99
CA TYR A 64 18.43 17.45 11.19
C TYR A 64 18.25 16.19 10.34
N ASN A 65 17.03 15.95 9.87
CA ASN A 65 16.68 14.78 9.06
C ASN A 65 15.86 15.15 7.81
N PRO A 66 16.42 15.94 6.88
CA PRO A 66 15.68 16.47 5.74
C PRO A 66 15.17 15.38 4.77
N ARG A 67 15.66 14.14 4.90
CA ARG A 67 15.25 13.00 4.09
C ARG A 67 14.22 12.09 4.76
N GLY A 68 13.85 12.38 6.01
CA GLY A 68 12.90 11.56 6.77
C GLY A 68 13.37 10.11 7.07
N ILE A 69 14.68 9.84 6.99
CA ILE A 69 15.26 8.54 7.32
C ILE A 69 15.47 8.49 8.83
N VAL A 70 14.91 7.47 9.50
CA VAL A 70 15.04 7.32 10.95
C VAL A 70 16.51 7.26 11.34
N ILE A 71 16.91 8.17 12.25
CA ILE A 71 18.28 8.23 12.79
C ILE A 71 18.47 7.07 13.78
N SER A 72 19.66 6.46 13.77
CA SER A 72 19.99 5.38 14.70
C SER A 72 19.70 5.79 16.15
N PRO A 73 18.96 4.98 16.94
CA PRO A 73 18.70 5.25 18.35
C PRO A 73 19.95 5.51 19.19
N ALA A 74 21.06 4.83 18.90
CA ALA A 74 22.33 5.10 19.56
C ALA A 74 22.85 6.51 19.28
N SER A 75 22.74 6.99 18.03
CA SER A 75 23.13 8.34 17.66
C SER A 75 22.23 9.39 18.31
N VAL A 76 20.91 9.17 18.29
CA VAL A 76 19.97 10.07 18.97
C VAL A 76 20.25 10.14 20.48
N TRP A 77 20.53 8.99 21.11
CA TRP A 77 20.93 8.95 22.52
C TRP A 77 22.24 9.72 22.78
N GLN A 78 23.23 9.50 21.92
CA GLN A 78 24.55 10.13 22.10
C GLN A 78 24.51 11.65 21.96
N TYR A 79 23.81 12.15 20.94
CA TYR A 79 23.80 13.59 20.61
C TYR A 79 22.61 14.34 21.20
N LYS A 80 21.64 13.65 21.80
CA LYS A 80 20.44 14.24 22.44
C LYS A 80 19.63 15.15 21.49
N VAL A 81 19.64 14.83 20.21
CA VAL A 81 18.92 15.56 19.15
C VAL A 81 18.41 14.61 18.07
N GLY A 82 17.27 14.92 17.48
CA GLY A 82 16.69 14.19 16.34
C GLY A 82 15.39 14.83 15.88
N ASP A 83 14.89 14.40 14.75
CA ASP A 83 13.50 14.65 14.38
C ASP A 83 12.54 13.90 15.32
N LEU A 84 11.28 14.33 15.36
CA LEU A 84 10.29 13.74 16.26
C LEU A 84 10.19 12.22 16.09
N ARG A 85 10.21 11.74 14.85
CA ARG A 85 10.09 10.30 14.54
C ARG A 85 11.28 9.51 15.09
N SER A 86 12.50 10.02 14.92
CA SER A 86 13.72 9.39 15.46
C SER A 86 13.74 9.34 16.99
N LEU A 87 13.22 10.38 17.66
CA LEU A 87 13.04 10.39 19.11
C LEU A 87 12.00 9.35 19.57
N GLN A 88 10.89 9.22 18.85
CA GLN A 88 9.87 8.19 19.14
C GLN A 88 10.43 6.77 19.00
N VAL A 89 11.23 6.52 17.95
CA VAL A 89 11.91 5.23 17.75
C VAL A 89 12.90 4.95 18.89
N LEU A 90 13.69 5.93 19.29
CA LEU A 90 14.57 5.79 20.46
C LEU A 90 13.77 5.40 21.70
N LEU A 91 12.66 6.09 21.99
CA LEU A 91 11.86 5.82 23.17
C LEU A 91 11.27 4.39 23.15
N VAL A 92 10.74 3.93 22.02
CA VAL A 92 10.27 2.54 21.87
C VAL A 92 11.40 1.54 22.14
N ARG A 93 12.61 1.82 21.66
CA ARG A 93 13.77 0.95 21.89
C ARG A 93 14.21 0.93 23.34
N LEU A 94 14.23 2.07 24.01
CA LEU A 94 14.54 2.16 25.44
C LEU A 94 13.50 1.40 26.29
N LEU A 95 12.20 1.54 26.00
CA LEU A 95 11.13 0.77 26.66
C LEU A 95 11.39 -0.74 26.53
N ARG A 96 11.68 -1.23 25.34
CA ARG A 96 11.93 -2.65 25.09
C ARG A 96 13.22 -3.12 25.76
N THR A 97 14.28 -2.33 25.74
CA THR A 97 15.54 -2.63 26.45
C THR A 97 15.32 -2.70 27.96
N ALA A 98 14.40 -1.90 28.49
CA ALA A 98 13.98 -1.98 29.89
C ALA A 98 13.01 -3.14 30.20
N GLY A 99 12.68 -3.99 29.22
CA GLY A 99 11.76 -5.13 29.37
C GLY A 99 10.27 -4.78 29.26
N ILE A 100 9.94 -3.57 28.80
CA ILE A 100 8.56 -3.10 28.63
C ILE A 100 8.13 -3.35 27.17
N SER A 101 7.07 -4.13 26.97
CA SER A 101 6.48 -4.33 25.63
C SER A 101 5.93 -3.01 25.11
N ALA A 102 6.48 -2.51 24.01
CA ALA A 102 6.09 -1.23 23.43
C ALA A 102 6.11 -1.29 21.90
N LYS A 103 5.30 -0.46 21.26
CA LYS A 103 5.34 -0.24 19.80
C LYS A 103 4.98 1.19 19.45
N TYR A 104 5.38 1.60 18.25
CA TYR A 104 4.85 2.78 17.63
C TYR A 104 3.60 2.41 16.81
N ASP A 105 2.48 3.02 17.10
CA ASP A 105 1.26 2.91 16.31
C ASP A 105 1.33 3.89 15.14
N THR A 106 1.65 3.37 13.95
CA THR A 106 1.80 4.18 12.74
C THR A 106 0.50 4.84 12.32
N ALA A 107 -0.64 4.20 12.60
CA ALA A 107 -1.95 4.72 12.24
C ALA A 107 -2.25 6.04 12.97
N ASN A 108 -1.96 6.10 14.26
CA ASN A 108 -2.28 7.24 15.12
C ASN A 108 -1.06 8.13 15.47
N GLY A 109 0.14 7.71 15.10
CA GLY A 109 1.36 8.48 15.38
C GLY A 109 1.80 8.49 16.86
N VAL A 110 1.32 7.54 17.66
CA VAL A 110 1.54 7.47 19.11
C VAL A 110 2.39 6.27 19.51
N ILE A 111 2.96 6.33 20.72
CA ILE A 111 3.64 5.20 21.33
C ILE A 111 2.67 4.46 22.24
N LEU A 112 2.55 3.15 22.04
CA LEU A 112 1.80 2.25 22.91
C LEU A 112 2.77 1.40 23.73
N PHE A 113 2.45 1.18 25.00
CA PHE A 113 3.13 0.20 25.84
C PHE A 113 2.10 -0.69 26.56
N LYS A 114 2.53 -1.86 27.06
CA LYS A 114 1.69 -2.75 27.85
C LYS A 114 1.95 -2.57 29.35
N ASP A 115 0.87 -2.32 30.09
CA ASP A 115 0.89 -2.27 31.55
C ASP A 115 1.06 -3.67 32.19
N GLU A 116 0.98 -3.74 33.51
CA GLU A 116 1.08 -4.98 34.29
C GLU A 116 -0.04 -5.97 33.95
N GLN A 117 -1.20 -5.49 33.54
CA GLN A 117 -2.37 -6.28 33.14
C GLN A 117 -2.35 -6.65 31.65
N GLN A 118 -1.25 -6.36 30.95
CA GLN A 118 -1.10 -6.58 29.51
C GLN A 118 -2.07 -5.75 28.63
N ARG A 119 -2.62 -4.64 29.15
CA ARG A 119 -3.43 -3.70 28.39
C ARG A 119 -2.53 -2.71 27.67
N ALA A 120 -2.91 -2.36 26.45
CA ALA A 120 -2.20 -1.33 25.69
C ALA A 120 -2.62 0.07 26.17
N GLU A 121 -1.64 0.84 26.61
CA GLU A 121 -1.80 2.22 27.07
C GLU A 121 -1.02 3.17 26.14
N ILE A 122 -1.55 4.38 25.91
CA ILE A 122 -0.85 5.43 25.18
C ILE A 122 0.18 6.06 26.12
N LEU A 123 1.43 6.14 25.65
CA LEU A 123 2.48 6.87 26.34
C LEU A 123 2.53 8.30 25.80
N PRO A 124 2.17 9.33 26.59
CA PRO A 124 2.33 10.72 26.20
C PRO A 124 3.80 11.03 25.93
N PHE A 125 4.08 11.64 24.78
CA PHE A 125 5.45 12.00 24.39
C PHE A 125 5.43 13.17 23.42
N LYS A 126 6.11 14.27 23.76
CA LYS A 126 6.19 15.50 22.95
C LYS A 126 4.80 15.98 22.49
N GLU A 127 3.87 16.07 23.44
CA GLU A 127 2.51 16.51 23.13
C GLU A 127 2.54 17.87 22.43
N LYS A 128 1.91 17.95 21.26
CA LYS A 128 1.43 19.22 20.74
C LYS A 128 0.42 19.75 21.74
N THR A 129 0.69 20.91 22.32
CA THR A 129 -0.21 21.62 23.21
C THR A 129 -1.57 21.74 22.52
N GLU A 130 -2.62 21.33 23.25
CA GLU A 130 -4.03 21.53 22.89
C GLU A 130 -4.56 20.74 21.68
N SER A 131 -4.81 19.46 21.87
CA SER A 131 -5.85 18.77 21.12
C SER A 131 -7.00 18.43 22.06
N GLU A 132 -8.21 18.73 21.62
CA GLU A 132 -9.47 18.32 22.25
C GLU A 132 -9.37 16.90 22.80
N GLU A 133 -10.00 16.65 23.96
CA GLU A 133 -10.04 15.35 24.65
C GLU A 133 -10.12 14.20 23.63
N VAL A 134 -9.03 13.47 23.49
CA VAL A 134 -8.99 12.26 22.68
C VAL A 134 -10.01 11.32 23.30
N SER A 135 -11.16 11.18 22.66
CA SER A 135 -12.18 10.22 23.05
C SER A 135 -11.53 8.83 22.92
N ALA A 136 -11.11 8.27 24.05
CA ALA A 136 -10.33 7.04 24.12
C ALA A 136 -11.04 5.80 23.52
N ASP A 137 -12.28 5.93 23.06
CA ASP A 137 -13.16 4.83 22.69
C ASP A 137 -13.68 4.88 21.25
N CYS A 138 -13.08 5.71 20.37
CA CYS A 138 -13.46 5.71 18.96
C CYS A 138 -12.88 4.50 18.24
N GLN A 139 -13.68 3.45 18.07
CA GLN A 139 -13.32 2.28 17.29
C GLN A 139 -13.87 2.38 15.87
N LEU A 140 -13.00 2.20 14.88
CA LEU A 140 -13.38 2.09 13.47
C LEU A 140 -14.02 0.74 13.22
N LEU A 141 -15.26 0.73 12.77
CA LEU A 141 -15.95 -0.49 12.36
C LEU A 141 -16.30 -0.39 10.88
N LEU A 142 -15.70 -1.24 10.07
CA LEU A 142 -15.95 -1.28 8.63
C LEU A 142 -16.75 -2.52 8.26
N SER A 143 -17.64 -2.37 7.28
CA SER A 143 -18.29 -3.50 6.63
C SER A 143 -18.22 -3.37 5.12
N TYR A 144 -18.17 -4.50 4.44
CA TYR A 144 -18.20 -4.54 2.98
C TYR A 144 -19.01 -5.74 2.51
N LYS A 145 -19.85 -5.50 1.52
CA LYS A 145 -20.56 -6.56 0.79
C LYS A 145 -19.88 -6.71 -0.56
N PRO A 146 -19.19 -7.83 -0.83
CA PRO A 146 -18.52 -8.04 -2.11
C PRO A 146 -19.48 -7.88 -3.28
N GLU A 147 -19.11 -7.07 -4.24
CA GLU A 147 -19.86 -6.85 -5.49
C GLU A 147 -18.89 -6.90 -6.67
N GLY A 148 -19.29 -7.60 -7.75
CA GLY A 148 -18.54 -7.68 -8.99
C GLY A 148 -17.09 -8.19 -8.81
N TYR A 149 -16.16 -7.46 -9.40
CA TYR A 149 -14.72 -7.78 -9.41
C TYR A 149 -14.02 -7.50 -8.09
N LEU A 150 -14.46 -6.50 -7.33
CA LEU A 150 -13.84 -6.11 -6.06
C LEU A 150 -14.35 -7.02 -4.94
N LYS A 151 -13.51 -7.97 -4.52
CA LYS A 151 -13.86 -8.93 -3.47
C LYS A 151 -13.44 -8.44 -2.09
N THR A 152 -12.29 -7.80 -1.99
CA THR A 152 -11.74 -7.31 -0.73
C THR A 152 -11.12 -5.92 -0.94
N PRO A 153 -11.80 -4.85 -0.49
CA PRO A 153 -11.23 -3.50 -0.54
C PRO A 153 -9.94 -3.39 0.26
N LYS A 154 -8.96 -2.65 -0.29
CA LYS A 154 -7.64 -2.47 0.30
C LYS A 154 -7.37 -1.00 0.60
N TYR A 155 -6.70 -0.75 1.71
CA TYR A 155 -6.32 0.58 2.16
C TYR A 155 -5.42 1.28 1.13
N GLU A 156 -5.60 2.59 0.94
CA GLU A 156 -4.95 3.44 -0.06
C GLU A 156 -5.15 3.02 -1.53
N THR A 157 -5.71 1.86 -1.80
CA THR A 157 -6.06 1.41 -3.16
C THR A 157 -7.53 1.70 -3.48
N ASN A 158 -8.43 1.30 -2.58
CA ASN A 158 -9.88 1.43 -2.77
C ASN A 158 -10.51 2.40 -1.77
N PHE A 159 -9.96 2.51 -0.57
CA PHE A 159 -10.45 3.40 0.47
C PHE A 159 -9.30 3.94 1.33
N SER A 160 -9.57 5.05 2.02
CA SER A 160 -8.70 5.61 3.06
C SER A 160 -9.55 6.13 4.22
N ILE A 161 -8.96 6.16 5.41
CA ILE A 161 -9.54 6.83 6.58
C ILE A 161 -8.75 8.10 6.82
N GLY A 162 -9.43 9.20 6.91
CA GLY A 162 -8.85 10.50 7.21
C GLY A 162 -9.47 11.13 8.44
N TYR A 163 -8.85 12.18 8.92
CA TYR A 163 -9.36 13.06 9.94
C TYR A 163 -9.14 14.50 9.55
N VAL A 164 -9.94 15.39 10.09
CA VAL A 164 -9.74 16.83 9.95
C VAL A 164 -9.13 17.34 11.24
N ASP A 165 -7.96 17.95 11.14
CA ASP A 165 -7.26 18.58 12.28
C ASP A 165 -7.91 19.90 12.68
N ASP A 166 -7.34 20.58 13.68
CA ASP A 166 -7.86 21.83 14.20
C ASP A 166 -7.70 23.00 13.22
N GLU A 167 -6.72 22.93 12.32
CA GLU A 167 -6.50 23.88 11.23
C GLU A 167 -7.44 23.63 10.05
N GLY A 168 -8.25 22.58 10.09
CA GLY A 168 -9.20 22.22 9.03
C GLY A 168 -8.58 21.43 7.87
N GLN A 169 -7.34 20.94 8.02
CA GLN A 169 -6.70 20.11 7.00
C GLN A 169 -7.15 18.66 7.13
N LEU A 170 -7.38 18.02 5.98
CA LEU A 170 -7.66 16.59 5.90
C LEU A 170 -6.35 15.81 5.83
N SER A 171 -6.09 15.02 6.87
CA SER A 171 -4.97 14.09 6.95
C SER A 171 -5.46 12.65 6.94
N THR A 172 -4.63 11.70 6.49
CA THR A 172 -4.95 10.28 6.49
C THR A 172 -4.23 9.53 7.60
N TYR A 173 -4.87 8.49 8.13
CA TYR A 173 -4.21 7.59 9.07
C TYR A 173 -3.16 6.72 8.35
N GLY A 174 -2.04 6.44 9.02
CA GLY A 174 -0.90 5.72 8.46
C GLY A 174 -0.99 4.20 8.58
N PHE A 175 -2.08 3.57 8.13
CA PHE A 175 -2.14 2.11 8.00
C PHE A 175 -1.19 1.63 6.90
N ASP A 176 -0.83 0.34 6.95
CA ASP A 176 -0.01 -0.26 5.92
C ASP A 176 -0.73 -0.27 4.57
N TRP A 177 0.03 0.02 3.52
CA TRP A 177 -0.46 0.04 2.16
C TRP A 177 -1.04 -1.33 1.74
N GLN A 178 -2.17 -1.32 1.04
CA GLN A 178 -2.92 -2.51 0.61
C GLN A 178 -3.43 -3.41 1.75
N LEU A 179 -3.48 -2.93 2.98
CA LEU A 179 -4.07 -3.69 4.07
C LEU A 179 -5.57 -3.96 3.79
N PRO A 180 -6.06 -5.22 3.86
CA PRO A 180 -7.46 -5.54 3.69
C PRO A 180 -8.35 -4.81 4.71
N TYR A 181 -9.57 -4.43 4.29
CA TYR A 181 -10.48 -3.64 5.13
C TYR A 181 -10.81 -4.28 6.47
N ASP A 182 -10.89 -5.60 6.54
CA ASP A 182 -11.17 -6.36 7.74
C ASP A 182 -10.02 -6.34 8.75
N GLN A 183 -8.79 -6.10 8.30
CA GLN A 183 -7.62 -5.88 9.15
C GLN A 183 -7.50 -4.41 9.60
N VAL A 184 -8.08 -3.47 8.87
CA VAL A 184 -8.18 -2.05 9.27
C VAL A 184 -9.34 -1.86 10.24
N SER A 185 -10.42 -2.62 10.08
CA SER A 185 -11.58 -2.59 10.98
C SER A 185 -11.20 -3.06 12.38
N GLY A 186 -11.67 -2.35 13.39
CA GLY A 186 -11.33 -2.58 14.79
C GLY A 186 -10.22 -1.66 15.31
N ALA A 187 -9.56 -0.90 14.45
CA ALA A 187 -8.53 0.06 14.86
C ALA A 187 -9.12 1.19 15.73
N LYS A 188 -8.34 1.63 16.71
CA LYS A 188 -8.66 2.85 17.48
C LYS A 188 -8.33 4.08 16.65
N LEU A 189 -9.25 5.03 16.60
CA LEU A 189 -9.07 6.34 15.98
C LEU A 189 -8.97 7.37 17.10
N LEU A 190 -7.94 8.21 17.07
CA LEU A 190 -7.68 9.19 18.13
C LEU A 190 -8.28 10.57 17.85
N HIS A 191 -8.80 10.80 16.65
CA HIS A 191 -9.41 12.07 16.28
C HIS A 191 -10.93 11.97 16.28
N ASN A 192 -11.61 13.08 16.62
CA ASN A 192 -13.07 13.14 16.75
C ASN A 192 -13.77 13.33 15.39
N ARG A 193 -13.11 13.97 14.44
CA ARG A 193 -13.66 14.27 13.10
C ARG A 193 -13.07 13.34 12.05
N ASN A 194 -13.59 12.12 11.99
CA ASN A 194 -13.11 11.09 11.08
C ASN A 194 -13.96 11.01 9.81
N TYR A 195 -13.33 10.65 8.71
CA TYR A 195 -13.94 10.54 7.38
C TYR A 195 -13.47 9.28 6.68
N LEU A 196 -14.41 8.60 6.04
CA LEU A 196 -14.15 7.48 5.14
C LEU A 196 -14.14 8.01 3.71
N LEU A 197 -13.01 7.82 3.02
CA LEU A 197 -12.86 8.11 1.59
C LEU A 197 -12.95 6.81 0.82
N THR A 198 -13.76 6.77 -0.23
CA THR A 198 -13.79 5.65 -1.18
C THR A 198 -13.57 6.20 -2.59
N GLY A 199 -12.84 5.44 -3.42
CA GLY A 199 -12.51 5.85 -4.78
C GLY A 199 -12.88 4.77 -5.80
N THR A 200 -13.53 5.18 -6.90
CA THR A 200 -13.80 4.33 -8.06
C THR A 200 -13.15 4.96 -9.27
N ARG A 201 -12.25 4.23 -9.93
CA ARG A 201 -11.63 4.71 -11.17
C ARG A 201 -12.57 4.44 -12.34
N LEU A 202 -12.89 5.48 -13.10
CA LEU A 202 -13.78 5.41 -14.26
C LEU A 202 -13.04 4.97 -15.54
N ALA A 203 -13.77 4.53 -16.54
CA ALA A 203 -13.21 4.06 -17.82
C ALA A 203 -12.39 5.15 -18.54
N ASN A 204 -12.77 6.40 -18.39
CA ASN A 204 -12.07 7.56 -18.95
C ASN A 204 -10.82 8.00 -18.15
N GLY A 205 -10.43 7.22 -17.11
CA GLY A 205 -9.29 7.53 -16.26
C GLY A 205 -9.58 8.47 -15.10
N ALA A 206 -10.75 9.11 -15.03
CA ALA A 206 -11.15 9.93 -13.88
C ALA A 206 -11.37 9.04 -12.64
N VAL A 207 -11.31 9.63 -11.45
CA VAL A 207 -11.62 8.97 -10.19
C VAL A 207 -12.86 9.60 -9.58
N LEU A 208 -13.89 8.80 -9.38
CA LEU A 208 -15.05 9.20 -8.61
C LEU A 208 -14.75 8.99 -7.13
N MET A 209 -14.64 10.07 -6.37
CA MET A 209 -14.37 10.03 -4.93
C MET A 209 -15.63 10.33 -4.13
N ALA A 210 -15.83 9.58 -3.06
CA ALA A 210 -16.86 9.86 -2.07
C ALA A 210 -16.23 10.02 -0.68
N LEU A 211 -16.56 11.13 -0.01
CA LEU A 211 -16.15 11.44 1.34
C LEU A 211 -17.37 11.34 2.26
N ARG A 212 -17.31 10.48 3.28
CA ARG A 212 -18.39 10.26 4.23
C ARG A 212 -17.87 10.44 5.65
N LYS A 213 -18.61 11.17 6.49
CA LYS A 213 -18.28 11.30 7.91
C LYS A 213 -18.38 9.92 8.58
N GLN A 214 -17.33 9.56 9.32
CA GLN A 214 -17.29 8.34 10.12
C GLN A 214 -17.68 8.67 11.56
N GLU A 215 -18.73 8.03 12.06
CA GLU A 215 -19.15 8.17 13.45
C GLU A 215 -18.54 7.05 14.30
N CYS A 216 -17.96 7.43 15.42
CA CYS A 216 -17.33 6.48 16.36
C CYS A 216 -18.30 5.38 16.82
N GLY A 217 -17.82 4.14 16.79
CA GLY A 217 -18.60 2.98 17.23
C GLY A 217 -19.74 2.58 16.28
N LYS A 218 -19.98 3.31 15.21
CA LYS A 218 -20.95 2.92 14.18
C LYS A 218 -20.25 2.20 13.03
N VAL A 219 -20.89 1.15 12.53
CA VAL A 219 -20.41 0.42 11.35
C VAL A 219 -20.54 1.30 10.12
N ALA A 220 -19.42 1.57 9.45
CA ALA A 220 -19.37 2.27 8.19
C ALA A 220 -19.32 1.27 7.02
N PRO A 221 -20.31 1.24 6.14
CA PRO A 221 -20.25 0.43 4.95
C PRO A 221 -19.27 1.04 3.94
N LEU A 222 -18.38 0.23 3.40
CA LEU A 222 -17.59 0.59 2.23
C LEU A 222 -18.50 0.48 1.00
N LEU A 223 -18.87 1.63 0.45
CA LEU A 223 -19.73 1.74 -0.73
C LEU A 223 -18.90 2.29 -1.88
N PHE A 224 -18.91 1.56 -2.99
CA PHE A 224 -18.24 1.98 -4.22
C PHE A 224 -19.29 2.25 -5.29
N ASP A 225 -19.28 3.47 -5.82
CA ASP A 225 -20.12 3.79 -6.95
C ASP A 225 -19.62 3.02 -8.18
N ARG A 226 -20.52 2.42 -8.93
CA ARG A 226 -20.16 1.77 -10.20
C ARG A 226 -19.81 2.81 -11.25
N ASP A 227 -18.79 2.51 -12.05
CA ASP A 227 -18.50 3.28 -13.24
C ASP A 227 -19.68 3.13 -14.22
N LYS A 228 -20.37 4.23 -14.44
CA LYS A 228 -21.49 4.31 -15.40
C LYS A 228 -21.03 4.79 -16.79
N THR A 229 -19.74 5.05 -16.95
CA THR A 229 -19.18 5.48 -18.23
C THR A 229 -19.23 4.28 -19.18
N ALA A 230 -19.89 4.44 -20.31
CA ALA A 230 -19.93 3.39 -21.32
C ALA A 230 -18.53 3.10 -21.85
N ILE A 231 -18.12 1.84 -21.84
CA ILE A 231 -16.91 1.40 -22.51
C ILE A 231 -17.10 1.60 -24.01
N GLY A 232 -16.26 2.41 -24.61
CA GLY A 232 -16.25 2.74 -26.02
C GLY A 232 -14.95 2.35 -26.70
N VAL A 233 -14.92 2.39 -28.01
CA VAL A 233 -13.69 2.22 -28.79
C VAL A 233 -12.85 3.49 -28.69
N ILE A 234 -11.61 3.34 -28.24
CA ILE A 234 -10.67 4.44 -28.00
C ILE A 234 -9.42 4.39 -28.87
N GLY A 235 -9.31 3.34 -29.72
CA GLY A 235 -8.18 3.16 -30.59
C GLY A 235 -8.31 1.92 -31.46
N SER A 236 -7.25 1.62 -32.20
CA SER A 236 -7.15 0.48 -33.08
C SER A 236 -5.87 -0.33 -32.82
N LEU A 237 -5.99 -1.65 -32.88
CA LEU A 237 -4.88 -2.59 -32.80
C LEU A 237 -5.11 -3.69 -33.82
N ASN A 238 -4.17 -3.84 -34.79
CA ASN A 238 -4.29 -4.86 -35.82
C ASN A 238 -4.13 -6.27 -35.21
N ALA A 239 -5.21 -7.03 -35.13
CA ALA A 239 -5.23 -8.40 -34.61
C ALA A 239 -4.43 -9.40 -35.47
N GLU A 240 -4.12 -9.05 -36.72
CA GLU A 240 -3.26 -9.84 -37.62
C GLU A 240 -1.77 -9.60 -37.37
N SER A 241 -1.40 -8.58 -36.57
CA SER A 241 0.03 -8.30 -36.25
C SER A 241 0.68 -9.51 -35.59
N LEU A 242 1.93 -9.77 -35.99
CA LEU A 242 2.69 -10.95 -35.63
C LEU A 242 3.55 -10.72 -34.39
N TYR A 243 3.69 -11.76 -33.60
CA TYR A 243 4.66 -11.88 -32.51
C TYR A 243 5.30 -13.27 -32.57
N HIS A 244 6.47 -13.41 -31.94
CA HIS A 244 7.12 -14.71 -31.81
C HIS A 244 6.62 -15.43 -30.55
N ASP A 245 5.91 -16.56 -30.72
CA ASP A 245 5.40 -17.39 -29.62
C ASP A 245 6.51 -18.26 -29.05
N LEU A 246 6.83 -18.07 -27.76
CA LEU A 246 7.92 -18.78 -27.06
C LEU A 246 7.63 -20.26 -26.75
N THR A 247 6.38 -20.68 -26.88
CA THR A 247 6.00 -22.07 -26.63
C THR A 247 6.14 -22.91 -27.89
N SER A 248 5.72 -22.38 -29.04
CA SER A 248 5.77 -23.10 -30.32
C SER A 248 7.00 -22.75 -31.15
N ASP A 249 7.84 -21.79 -30.71
CA ASP A 249 9.00 -21.27 -31.41
C ASP A 249 8.65 -20.85 -32.86
N SER A 250 7.58 -20.11 -33.01
CA SER A 250 7.06 -19.70 -34.32
C SER A 250 6.30 -18.38 -34.23
N ASP A 251 6.23 -17.66 -35.36
CA ASP A 251 5.49 -16.42 -35.43
C ASP A 251 4.00 -16.70 -35.56
N LYS A 252 3.20 -16.02 -34.74
CA LYS A 252 1.74 -16.10 -34.68
C LYS A 252 1.11 -14.72 -34.67
N SER A 253 -0.11 -14.63 -35.21
CA SER A 253 -0.90 -13.41 -35.05
C SER A 253 -1.68 -13.42 -33.71
N LEU A 254 -2.04 -12.23 -33.21
CA LEU A 254 -2.85 -12.10 -32.01
C LEU A 254 -4.16 -12.87 -32.18
N ILE A 255 -4.86 -12.72 -33.31
CA ILE A 255 -6.14 -13.41 -33.58
C ILE A 255 -5.99 -14.94 -33.61
N SER A 256 -4.88 -15.46 -34.14
CA SER A 256 -4.68 -16.91 -34.17
C SER A 256 -4.46 -17.49 -32.79
N SER A 257 -3.97 -16.72 -31.85
CA SER A 257 -3.63 -17.13 -30.50
C SER A 257 -4.78 -16.93 -29.51
N THR A 258 -5.58 -15.87 -29.69
CA THR A 258 -6.64 -15.48 -28.74
C THR A 258 -8.02 -15.94 -29.13
N GLY A 259 -8.20 -16.31 -30.40
CA GLY A 259 -9.52 -16.64 -30.95
C GLY A 259 -10.39 -15.40 -31.16
N ARG A 260 -11.69 -15.60 -31.28
CA ARG A 260 -12.66 -14.51 -31.48
C ARG A 260 -13.06 -13.87 -30.13
N GLY A 261 -13.26 -12.57 -30.15
CA GLY A 261 -13.75 -11.79 -29.01
C GLY A 261 -12.70 -10.84 -28.45
N TYR A 262 -12.88 -10.42 -27.20
CA TYR A 262 -11.92 -9.58 -26.52
C TYR A 262 -10.73 -10.39 -25.99
N TYR A 263 -9.57 -9.78 -26.00
CA TYR A 263 -8.33 -10.31 -25.43
C TYR A 263 -7.56 -9.23 -24.69
N LEU A 264 -6.66 -9.66 -23.80
CA LEU A 264 -5.74 -8.82 -23.07
C LEU A 264 -4.35 -8.95 -23.67
N LEU A 265 -3.72 -7.83 -24.00
CA LEU A 265 -2.34 -7.75 -24.42
C LEU A 265 -1.53 -6.96 -23.40
N ILE A 266 -0.41 -7.53 -22.97
CA ILE A 266 0.55 -6.88 -22.06
C ILE A 266 1.89 -6.78 -22.79
N LEU A 267 2.36 -5.54 -22.96
CA LEU A 267 3.71 -5.26 -23.48
C LEU A 267 4.60 -4.86 -22.29
N GLY A 268 5.62 -5.64 -21.99
CA GLY A 268 6.48 -5.43 -20.85
C GLY A 268 7.97 -5.35 -21.21
N ARG A 269 8.81 -5.30 -20.16
CA ARG A 269 10.26 -5.42 -20.22
C ARG A 269 10.72 -6.43 -19.19
N ALA A 270 11.71 -7.27 -19.54
CA ALA A 270 12.39 -8.10 -18.57
C ALA A 270 13.19 -7.24 -17.57
N HIS A 271 13.35 -7.73 -16.35
CA HIS A 271 14.07 -7.06 -15.26
C HIS A 271 13.58 -5.63 -14.99
N HIS A 272 12.26 -5.44 -15.08
CA HIS A 272 11.62 -4.14 -14.91
C HIS A 272 10.52 -4.25 -13.85
N GLU A 273 10.77 -3.73 -12.67
CA GLU A 273 9.91 -3.85 -11.49
C GLU A 273 8.44 -3.44 -11.77
N PRO A 274 8.14 -2.34 -12.50
CA PRO A 274 6.76 -2.03 -12.89
C PRO A 274 6.06 -3.13 -13.71
N THR A 275 6.81 -3.87 -14.55
CA THR A 275 6.26 -5.02 -15.29
C THR A 275 5.90 -6.17 -14.35
N ASP A 276 6.77 -6.47 -13.37
CA ASP A 276 6.51 -7.51 -12.37
C ASP A 276 5.27 -7.20 -11.54
N HIS A 277 5.08 -5.93 -11.18
CA HIS A 277 3.89 -5.48 -10.44
C HIS A 277 2.61 -5.68 -11.26
N ILE A 278 2.59 -5.26 -12.53
CA ILE A 278 1.42 -5.47 -13.39
C ILE A 278 1.09 -6.96 -13.51
N LEU A 279 2.06 -7.82 -13.73
CA LEU A 279 1.82 -9.26 -13.86
C LEU A 279 1.24 -9.87 -12.57
N ARG A 280 1.67 -9.41 -11.41
CA ARG A 280 1.09 -9.80 -10.12
C ARG A 280 -0.33 -9.28 -9.96
N ASP A 281 -0.59 -8.04 -10.33
CA ASP A 281 -1.92 -7.43 -10.27
C ASP A 281 -2.92 -8.16 -11.17
N MET A 282 -2.46 -8.78 -12.28
CA MET A 282 -3.33 -9.59 -13.16
C MET A 282 -3.88 -10.85 -12.48
N GLN A 283 -3.45 -11.21 -11.27
CA GLN A 283 -4.15 -12.24 -10.50
C GLN A 283 -5.62 -11.85 -10.22
N ALA A 284 -5.94 -10.56 -10.19
CA ALA A 284 -7.31 -10.06 -10.03
C ALA A 284 -8.24 -10.42 -11.18
N ILE A 285 -7.71 -10.74 -12.36
CA ILE A 285 -8.50 -11.14 -13.52
C ILE A 285 -8.70 -12.66 -13.64
N LYS A 286 -8.43 -13.43 -12.61
CA LYS A 286 -8.72 -14.86 -12.55
C LYS A 286 -10.14 -15.11 -12.07
N GLY A 287 -10.84 -15.97 -12.78
CA GLY A 287 -12.15 -16.48 -12.37
C GLY A 287 -12.05 -17.44 -11.18
N ALA A 288 -13.19 -17.88 -10.68
CA ALA A 288 -13.26 -18.86 -9.59
C ALA A 288 -12.64 -20.22 -9.94
N ASP A 289 -12.51 -20.53 -11.22
CA ASP A 289 -11.84 -21.72 -11.75
C ASP A 289 -10.31 -21.56 -11.88
N GLY A 290 -9.75 -20.42 -11.48
CA GLY A 290 -8.34 -20.09 -11.57
C GLY A 290 -7.86 -19.68 -12.96
N LYS A 291 -8.76 -19.67 -13.97
CA LYS A 291 -8.42 -19.26 -15.34
C LYS A 291 -8.55 -17.75 -15.52
N LEU A 292 -7.76 -17.20 -16.43
CA LEU A 292 -7.87 -15.81 -16.83
C LEU A 292 -9.23 -15.52 -17.48
N LEU A 293 -9.83 -14.38 -17.15
CA LEU A 293 -11.16 -13.97 -17.65
C LEU A 293 -11.18 -13.66 -19.15
N LEU A 294 -10.03 -13.34 -19.72
CA LEU A 294 -9.79 -13.14 -21.16
C LEU A 294 -8.58 -13.93 -21.62
N PRO A 295 -8.52 -14.38 -22.89
CA PRO A 295 -7.27 -14.80 -23.51
C PRO A 295 -6.22 -13.68 -23.34
N THR A 296 -5.07 -14.02 -22.81
CA THR A 296 -4.03 -13.04 -22.45
C THR A 296 -2.73 -13.36 -23.16
N VAL A 297 -2.19 -12.39 -23.89
CA VAL A 297 -0.87 -12.45 -24.52
C VAL A 297 0.08 -11.50 -23.79
N VAL A 298 1.22 -12.01 -23.38
CA VAL A 298 2.28 -11.24 -22.72
C VAL A 298 3.51 -11.22 -23.60
N LEU A 299 3.90 -10.05 -24.06
CA LEU A 299 5.05 -9.84 -24.94
C LEU A 299 6.18 -9.16 -24.19
N ILE A 300 7.23 -9.93 -23.91
CA ILE A 300 8.45 -9.49 -23.22
C ILE A 300 9.61 -10.19 -23.86
N ASN A 301 10.63 -9.43 -24.25
CA ASN A 301 11.86 -10.01 -24.79
C ASN A 301 12.64 -10.70 -23.67
N ASP A 302 13.03 -11.95 -23.89
CA ASP A 302 13.79 -12.79 -22.97
C ASP A 302 13.19 -12.85 -21.54
N PRO A 303 11.93 -13.28 -21.37
CA PRO A 303 11.30 -13.37 -20.07
C PRO A 303 11.85 -14.53 -19.23
N SER A 304 12.23 -14.27 -17.98
CA SER A 304 12.70 -15.30 -17.05
C SER A 304 11.59 -16.33 -16.72
N ALA A 305 11.99 -17.52 -16.27
CA ALA A 305 11.05 -18.55 -15.81
C ALA A 305 10.22 -18.05 -14.61
N GLU A 306 10.84 -17.28 -13.71
CA GLU A 306 10.14 -16.67 -12.57
C GLU A 306 9.05 -15.70 -13.04
N LEU A 307 9.35 -14.86 -14.02
CA LEU A 307 8.39 -13.91 -14.58
C LEU A 307 7.20 -14.65 -15.21
N LYS A 308 7.46 -15.72 -15.99
CA LYS A 308 6.41 -16.57 -16.58
C LYS A 308 5.54 -17.24 -15.53
N SER A 309 6.08 -17.55 -14.36
CA SER A 309 5.33 -18.19 -13.27
C SER A 309 4.27 -17.28 -12.64
N LEU A 310 4.36 -15.96 -12.84
CA LEU A 310 3.35 -15.00 -12.35
C LEU A 310 2.01 -15.15 -13.09
N LEU A 311 2.05 -15.50 -14.39
CA LEU A 311 0.86 -15.72 -15.22
C LEU A 311 1.06 -16.95 -16.11
N PRO A 312 1.07 -18.17 -15.54
CA PRO A 312 1.38 -19.39 -16.29
C PRO A 312 0.32 -19.74 -17.34
N GLU A 313 -0.90 -19.22 -17.21
CA GLU A 313 -2.00 -19.44 -18.16
C GLU A 313 -1.96 -18.48 -19.36
N ALA A 314 -1.09 -17.46 -19.32
CA ALA A 314 -0.94 -16.53 -20.43
C ALA A 314 -0.11 -17.13 -21.58
N ILE A 315 -0.35 -16.63 -22.77
CA ILE A 315 0.48 -16.90 -23.95
C ILE A 315 1.69 -15.95 -23.90
N TRP A 316 2.88 -16.53 -23.87
CA TRP A 316 4.13 -15.77 -23.78
C TRP A 316 4.83 -15.66 -25.10
N GLY A 317 5.23 -14.46 -25.47
CA GLY A 317 5.90 -14.19 -26.72
C GLY A 317 6.82 -12.98 -26.66
N GLU A 318 7.47 -12.71 -27.81
CA GLU A 318 8.31 -11.55 -28.04
C GLU A 318 7.71 -10.71 -29.18
N ASP A 319 7.61 -9.40 -28.92
CA ASP A 319 7.26 -8.44 -29.96
C ASP A 319 8.54 -8.06 -30.74
N LYS A 320 8.64 -8.52 -31.96
CA LYS A 320 9.74 -8.15 -32.87
C LYS A 320 9.54 -6.78 -33.51
N TRP A 321 8.81 -5.90 -32.84
CA TRP A 321 8.51 -4.54 -33.26
C TRP A 321 7.31 -4.40 -34.24
N ASP A 322 6.57 -5.44 -34.44
CA ASP A 322 5.38 -5.37 -35.32
C ASP A 322 4.16 -4.82 -34.59
N ILE A 323 3.85 -5.36 -33.42
CA ILE A 323 2.64 -5.00 -32.65
C ILE A 323 2.74 -3.60 -32.04
N GLU A 324 3.83 -3.30 -31.37
CA GLU A 324 4.05 -1.95 -30.80
C GLU A 324 4.09 -0.90 -31.89
N TYR A 325 4.79 -1.18 -32.99
CA TYR A 325 4.90 -0.26 -34.13
C TYR A 325 3.55 -0.01 -34.81
N ASP A 326 2.80 -1.06 -35.12
CA ASP A 326 1.49 -0.95 -35.74
C ASP A 326 0.49 -0.22 -34.83
N PHE A 327 0.55 -0.46 -33.52
CA PHE A 327 -0.29 0.24 -32.56
C PHE A 327 0.02 1.72 -32.50
N VAL A 328 1.30 2.11 -32.39
CA VAL A 328 1.75 3.51 -32.37
C VAL A 328 1.32 4.23 -33.63
N LYS A 329 1.53 3.60 -34.80
CA LYS A 329 1.16 4.15 -36.11
C LYS A 329 -0.35 4.28 -36.30
N SER A 330 -1.12 3.26 -35.97
CA SER A 330 -2.58 3.24 -36.15
C SER A 330 -3.33 4.22 -35.25
N ASN A 331 -2.72 4.62 -34.13
CA ASN A 331 -3.29 5.57 -33.18
C ASN A 331 -2.60 6.95 -33.23
N GLU A 332 -1.76 7.22 -34.24
CA GLU A 332 -1.07 8.49 -34.43
C GLU A 332 -0.25 8.94 -33.19
N LEU A 333 0.27 7.97 -32.45
CA LEU A 333 1.08 8.24 -31.26
C LEU A 333 2.51 8.61 -31.65
N SER A 334 3.17 9.41 -30.84
CA SER A 334 4.56 9.79 -31.03
C SER A 334 5.50 8.95 -30.15
N GLY A 335 6.55 8.40 -30.76
CA GLY A 335 7.60 7.68 -30.04
C GLY A 335 7.22 6.24 -29.66
N ARG A 336 7.92 5.70 -28.66
CA ARG A 336 7.65 4.38 -28.09
C ARG A 336 6.64 4.47 -26.96
N LEU A 337 5.91 3.37 -26.73
CA LEU A 337 5.01 3.26 -25.59
C LEU A 337 5.82 3.20 -24.29
N ASP A 338 5.28 3.84 -23.25
CA ASP A 338 5.84 3.76 -21.91
C ASP A 338 5.43 2.42 -21.26
N LYS A 339 6.35 1.45 -21.35
CA LYS A 339 6.11 0.10 -20.83
C LYS A 339 6.22 0.07 -19.31
N PRO A 340 5.42 -0.77 -18.64
CA PRO A 340 4.50 -1.77 -19.18
C PRO A 340 3.22 -1.15 -19.76
N VAL A 341 2.66 -1.77 -20.81
CA VAL A 341 1.40 -1.35 -21.43
C VAL A 341 0.38 -2.48 -21.33
N VAL A 342 -0.83 -2.15 -20.92
CA VAL A 342 -1.96 -3.07 -20.84
C VAL A 342 -3.04 -2.60 -21.80
N ILE A 343 -3.44 -3.46 -22.73
CA ILE A 343 -4.43 -3.16 -23.76
C ILE A 343 -5.54 -4.22 -23.72
N ILE A 344 -6.80 -3.79 -23.72
CA ILE A 344 -7.93 -4.67 -24.05
C ILE A 344 -8.40 -4.29 -25.46
N ALA A 345 -8.34 -5.25 -26.34
CA ALA A 345 -8.78 -5.11 -27.72
C ALA A 345 -9.65 -6.31 -28.14
N ASP A 346 -10.32 -6.18 -29.26
CA ASP A 346 -11.05 -7.30 -29.86
C ASP A 346 -10.49 -7.68 -31.24
N THR A 347 -10.97 -8.79 -31.75
CA THR A 347 -10.56 -9.32 -33.05
C THR A 347 -11.11 -8.54 -34.25
N PHE A 348 -11.84 -7.45 -34.00
CA PHE A 348 -12.24 -6.45 -35.01
C PHE A 348 -11.36 -5.20 -34.96
N ASN A 349 -10.15 -5.30 -34.41
CA ASN A 349 -9.17 -4.24 -34.30
C ASN A 349 -9.60 -3.06 -33.41
N ARG A 350 -10.59 -3.25 -32.51
CA ARG A 350 -11.09 -2.18 -31.65
C ARG A 350 -10.43 -2.27 -30.28
N VAL A 351 -9.76 -1.19 -29.87
CA VAL A 351 -9.22 -1.04 -28.54
C VAL A 351 -10.25 -0.36 -27.65
N VAL A 352 -10.54 -0.95 -26.51
CA VAL A 352 -11.51 -0.43 -25.52
C VAL A 352 -10.85 0.00 -24.21
N PHE A 353 -9.60 -0.36 -23.99
CA PHE A 353 -8.82 0.06 -22.84
C PHE A 353 -7.32 0.09 -23.17
N ILE A 354 -6.63 1.07 -22.63
CA ILE A 354 -5.16 1.16 -22.62
C ILE A 354 -4.70 1.76 -21.29
N SER A 355 -3.64 1.21 -20.73
CA SER A 355 -2.86 1.82 -19.65
C SER A 355 -1.39 1.76 -20.02
N GLN A 356 -0.66 2.86 -19.84
CA GLN A 356 0.79 2.95 -20.06
C GLN A 356 1.46 3.27 -18.73
N GLY A 357 2.64 2.69 -18.49
CA GLY A 357 3.31 2.75 -17.22
C GLY A 357 2.60 1.94 -16.13
N TYR A 358 3.19 1.93 -14.93
CA TYR A 358 2.57 1.26 -13.80
C TYR A 358 1.45 2.12 -13.19
N THR A 359 0.28 1.51 -13.06
CA THR A 359 -0.86 2.11 -12.38
C THR A 359 -1.31 1.17 -11.26
N ILE A 360 -1.35 1.66 -10.02
CA ILE A 360 -1.82 0.91 -8.86
C ILE A 360 -3.26 0.44 -9.09
N GLY A 361 -3.53 -0.86 -8.82
CA GLY A 361 -4.86 -1.44 -8.98
C GLY A 361 -5.26 -1.72 -10.43
N ILE A 362 -4.29 -1.80 -11.35
CA ILE A 362 -4.56 -2.06 -12.78
C ILE A 362 -5.29 -3.39 -13.00
N GLY A 363 -4.99 -4.44 -12.24
CA GLY A 363 -5.67 -5.73 -12.35
C GLY A 363 -7.16 -5.64 -12.00
N GLU A 364 -7.50 -4.93 -10.93
CA GLU A 364 -8.89 -4.69 -10.53
C GLU A 364 -9.62 -3.85 -11.59
N ARG A 365 -8.92 -2.89 -12.19
CA ARG A 365 -9.47 -2.08 -13.27
C ARG A 365 -9.76 -2.90 -14.52
N VAL A 366 -8.85 -3.77 -14.92
CA VAL A 366 -9.05 -4.70 -16.04
C VAL A 366 -10.23 -5.64 -15.75
N ALA A 367 -10.31 -6.20 -14.52
CA ALA A 367 -11.41 -7.05 -14.11
C ALA A 367 -12.77 -6.35 -14.21
N GLN A 368 -12.87 -5.09 -13.78
CA GLN A 368 -14.07 -4.27 -13.92
C GLN A 368 -14.50 -4.12 -15.39
N ILE A 369 -13.55 -3.77 -16.25
CA ILE A 369 -13.84 -3.59 -17.69
C ILE A 369 -14.32 -4.90 -18.31
N VAL A 370 -13.68 -6.02 -17.98
CA VAL A 370 -14.08 -7.35 -18.47
C VAL A 370 -15.50 -7.73 -18.01
N GLU A 371 -15.86 -7.41 -16.76
CA GLU A 371 -17.22 -7.62 -16.25
C GLU A 371 -18.25 -6.81 -17.04
N GLU A 372 -17.96 -5.56 -17.33
CA GLU A 372 -18.86 -4.71 -18.12
C GLU A 372 -18.98 -5.16 -19.57
N LEU A 373 -17.88 -5.62 -20.19
CA LEU A 373 -17.89 -6.15 -21.55
C LEU A 373 -18.72 -7.44 -21.67
N LYS A 374 -18.76 -8.26 -20.59
CA LYS A 374 -19.59 -9.49 -20.55
C LYS A 374 -21.06 -9.20 -20.30
N SER A 375 -21.40 -8.03 -19.76
CA SER A 375 -22.79 -7.64 -19.48
C SER A 375 -23.50 -7.01 -20.68
N LYS A 376 -22.78 -6.71 -21.76
CA LYS A 376 -23.28 -6.18 -23.03
C LYS A 376 -23.50 -7.29 -24.05
#